data_1eb9f8162806098fc0ee2a935c28b275
#
_entry.id   1eb9f8162806098fc0ee2a935c28b275
#
_cell.length_a   1.000
_cell.length_b   1.000
_cell.length_c   1.000
_cell.angle_alpha   90.00
_cell.angle_beta   90.00
_cell.angle_gamma   90.00
#
_symmetry.space_group_name_H-M   'P 1'
#
loop_
_entity.id
_entity.type
_entity.pdbx_description
1 polymer ?
#
loop_
_entity_poly.entity_id
_entity_poly.type
_entity_poly.pdbx_seq_one_letter_code
_entity_poly.pdbx_strand_id
1 'polypeptide(L)'
;MSDTRAAHTATLLRDGRVLIVGGLSTGAGTAELFDPATRSFSRTGSPLGPRASHTATLLPDGRVLIAGGYNGRFLASTEIYDPAREAFTAGPILLEPRMDHLTIGLRDGRMLVIGGQGSESSFLATAELFDPATLGFSSTGSMSVPRASHVAALLQDGSVVVIGGHAGRHENIQLYASAERYDPSRGTFVPTGAMTRRRHKHSALVLSDGQVLITGGADERDDQGQYRDAELYNAAAGRFRVVGEMQRSRYKHAGAMTVLPDGMVLIAGGAADAETFDPRSGAFTVVPTSPKLAGSFSTVTSLRDGSVLITGGYGNGTGARASAWLYLPHAP
;
A
#
# COMPACT_ATOMS: atom_id res chain seq x y z
N MET A 1 12.61 13.91 -6.83
CA MET A 1 12.62 12.89 -7.91
C MET A 1 12.80 13.58 -9.25
N SER A 2 13.38 12.91 -10.24
CA SER A 2 13.49 13.42 -11.61
C SER A 2 12.16 13.31 -12.37
N ASP A 3 11.41 12.24 -12.13
CA ASP A 3 10.16 11.94 -12.82
C ASP A 3 8.94 12.21 -11.95
N THR A 4 7.85 12.65 -12.57
CA THR A 4 6.55 12.77 -11.91
C THR A 4 5.92 11.40 -11.72
N ARG A 5 5.37 11.08 -10.53
CA ARG A 5 4.84 9.76 -10.21
C ARG A 5 3.60 9.84 -9.32
N ALA A 6 2.62 8.99 -9.62
CA ALA A 6 1.50 8.64 -8.74
C ALA A 6 1.19 7.15 -8.92
N ALA A 7 0.62 6.49 -7.93
CA ALA A 7 0.41 5.04 -7.95
C ALA A 7 1.70 4.25 -8.27
N HIS A 8 2.83 4.79 -7.83
CA HIS A 8 4.16 4.18 -7.84
C HIS A 8 4.39 3.43 -6.52
N THR A 9 5.49 2.71 -6.43
CA THR A 9 5.91 2.07 -5.18
C THR A 9 7.19 2.71 -4.64
N ALA A 10 7.34 2.70 -3.31
CA ALA A 10 8.55 3.10 -2.60
C ALA A 10 8.89 2.03 -1.57
N THR A 11 10.06 1.42 -1.68
CA THR A 11 10.49 0.27 -0.87
C THR A 11 11.81 0.57 -0.18
N LEU A 12 11.85 0.54 1.16
CA LEU A 12 13.09 0.66 1.92
C LEU A 12 13.93 -0.59 1.72
N LEU A 13 15.15 -0.41 1.21
CA LEU A 13 16.12 -1.45 0.98
C LEU A 13 16.92 -1.78 2.25
N ARG A 14 17.66 -2.92 2.22
CA ARG A 14 18.51 -3.32 3.35
C ARG A 14 19.69 -2.40 3.59
N ASP A 15 20.14 -1.67 2.59
CA ASP A 15 21.21 -0.67 2.71
C ASP A 15 20.73 0.69 3.25
N GLY A 16 19.42 0.88 3.42
CA GLY A 16 18.79 2.09 3.92
C GLY A 16 18.33 3.04 2.83
N ARG A 17 18.68 2.82 1.56
CA ARG A 17 18.13 3.58 0.44
C ARG A 17 16.67 3.19 0.19
N VAL A 18 15.92 4.04 -0.50
CA VAL A 18 14.54 3.76 -0.89
C VAL A 18 14.47 3.62 -2.41
N LEU A 19 14.01 2.46 -2.87
CA LEU A 19 13.75 2.19 -4.29
C LEU A 19 12.36 2.70 -4.65
N ILE A 20 12.27 3.55 -5.67
CA ILE A 20 11.03 4.13 -6.20
C ILE A 20 10.85 3.62 -7.63
N VAL A 21 9.70 2.95 -7.91
CA VAL A 21 9.49 2.27 -9.20
C VAL A 21 8.17 2.68 -9.83
N GLY A 22 8.19 2.98 -11.12
CA GLY A 22 7.02 3.11 -11.97
C GLY A 22 6.10 4.26 -11.62
N GLY A 23 4.81 4.01 -11.76
CA GLY A 23 3.71 4.93 -11.50
C GLY A 23 3.10 5.53 -12.76
N LEU A 24 2.02 6.26 -12.57
CA LEU A 24 1.39 7.07 -13.60
C LEU A 24 2.27 8.30 -13.84
N SER A 25 2.92 8.37 -15.00
CA SER A 25 3.78 9.50 -15.38
C SER A 25 4.05 9.50 -16.89
N THR A 26 4.59 10.59 -17.38
CA THR A 26 5.06 10.71 -18.79
C THR A 26 6.31 9.88 -19.08
N GLY A 27 7.03 9.42 -18.04
CA GLY A 27 8.24 8.59 -18.14
C GLY A 27 8.11 7.21 -17.52
N ALA A 28 7.01 6.54 -17.71
CA ALA A 28 6.49 5.40 -16.94
C ALA A 28 7.34 4.11 -16.86
N GLY A 29 8.54 4.06 -17.37
CA GLY A 29 9.42 2.87 -17.31
C GLY A 29 10.72 3.16 -16.57
N THR A 30 10.69 3.96 -15.49
CA THR A 30 11.91 4.38 -14.78
C THR A 30 11.86 4.03 -13.30
N ALA A 31 13.05 3.93 -12.69
CA ALA A 31 13.21 3.78 -11.27
C ALA A 31 14.29 4.74 -10.74
N GLU A 32 14.15 5.12 -9.47
CA GLU A 32 15.07 6.00 -8.77
C GLU A 32 15.37 5.43 -7.38
N LEU A 33 16.56 5.74 -6.88
CA LEU A 33 16.96 5.52 -5.49
C LEU A 33 16.99 6.83 -4.76
N PHE A 34 16.36 6.89 -3.58
CA PHE A 34 16.58 7.95 -2.61
C PHE A 34 17.63 7.51 -1.61
N ASP A 35 18.65 8.32 -1.43
CA ASP A 35 19.68 8.12 -0.41
C ASP A 35 19.42 9.07 0.78
N PRO A 36 19.06 8.53 1.97
CA PRO A 36 18.83 9.35 3.15
C PRO A 36 20.05 10.13 3.64
N ALA A 37 21.27 9.61 3.43
CA ALA A 37 22.50 10.26 3.88
C ALA A 37 22.80 11.54 3.12
N THR A 38 22.57 11.54 1.82
CA THR A 38 22.76 12.71 0.94
C THR A 38 21.48 13.50 0.71
N ARG A 39 20.32 12.93 1.11
CA ARG A 39 18.96 13.45 0.84
C ARG A 39 18.71 13.74 -0.65
N SER A 40 19.26 12.89 -1.51
CA SER A 40 19.19 13.05 -2.96
C SER A 40 18.60 11.84 -3.66
N PHE A 41 18.13 12.07 -4.89
CA PHE A 41 17.63 11.03 -5.78
C PHE A 41 18.66 10.80 -6.89
N SER A 42 18.89 9.53 -7.22
CA SER A 42 19.67 9.10 -8.37
C SER A 42 18.86 8.11 -9.20
N ARG A 43 19.10 8.09 -10.50
CA ARG A 43 18.56 7.03 -11.36
C ARG A 43 19.24 5.71 -11.02
N THR A 44 18.49 4.63 -11.12
CA THR A 44 19.00 3.25 -11.06
C THR A 44 18.61 2.53 -12.35
N GLY A 45 18.88 1.22 -12.46
CA GLY A 45 18.47 0.43 -13.62
C GLY A 45 16.98 0.64 -13.93
N SER A 46 16.61 0.55 -15.21
CA SER A 46 15.22 0.71 -15.64
C SER A 46 14.44 -0.59 -15.52
N PRO A 47 13.17 -0.55 -15.08
CA PRO A 47 12.27 -1.69 -15.22
C PRO A 47 12.16 -2.15 -16.68
N LEU A 48 11.84 -3.42 -16.90
CA LEU A 48 11.69 -4.00 -18.23
C LEU A 48 10.46 -3.47 -18.98
N GLY A 49 9.53 -2.86 -18.27
CA GLY A 49 8.37 -2.21 -18.84
C GLY A 49 7.67 -1.27 -17.87
N PRO A 50 6.90 -0.29 -18.42
CA PRO A 50 6.15 0.64 -17.57
C PRO A 50 5.07 -0.10 -16.79
N ARG A 51 4.80 0.37 -15.56
CA ARG A 51 3.70 -0.14 -14.72
C ARG A 51 3.28 0.85 -13.64
N ALA A 52 1.98 0.89 -13.37
CA ALA A 52 1.38 1.60 -12.24
C ALA A 52 0.44 0.66 -11.48
N SER A 53 0.04 0.99 -10.25
CA SER A 53 -0.85 0.14 -9.42
C SER A 53 -0.32 -1.30 -9.26
N HIS A 54 0.99 -1.46 -9.30
CA HIS A 54 1.72 -2.69 -9.01
C HIS A 54 2.11 -2.74 -7.53
N THR A 55 2.61 -3.87 -7.08
CA THR A 55 3.24 -4.00 -5.77
C THR A 55 4.76 -4.14 -5.88
N ALA A 56 5.49 -3.66 -4.88
CA ALA A 56 6.92 -3.88 -4.71
C ALA A 56 7.19 -4.34 -3.27
N THR A 57 7.78 -5.51 -3.13
CA THR A 57 7.95 -6.18 -1.84
C THR A 57 9.39 -6.64 -1.65
N LEU A 58 10.00 -6.21 -0.54
CA LEU A 58 11.35 -6.63 -0.17
C LEU A 58 11.35 -8.13 0.17
N LEU A 59 12.21 -8.89 -0.51
CA LEU A 59 12.38 -10.32 -0.29
C LEU A 59 13.34 -10.61 0.86
N PRO A 60 13.30 -11.83 1.45
CA PRO A 60 14.21 -12.22 2.51
C PRO A 60 15.70 -12.19 2.14
N ASP A 61 16.05 -12.21 0.87
CA ASP A 61 17.44 -12.09 0.39
C ASP A 61 17.88 -10.65 0.10
N GLY A 62 16.97 -9.67 0.24
CA GLY A 62 17.22 -8.25 0.03
C GLY A 62 16.91 -7.74 -1.37
N ARG A 63 16.55 -8.61 -2.30
CA ARG A 63 16.00 -8.22 -3.61
C ARG A 63 14.56 -7.70 -3.44
N VAL A 64 14.02 -7.06 -4.47
CA VAL A 64 12.63 -6.55 -4.46
C VAL A 64 11.84 -7.23 -5.58
N LEU A 65 10.73 -7.88 -5.23
CA LEU A 65 9.76 -8.39 -6.18
C LEU A 65 8.80 -7.25 -6.58
N ILE A 66 8.74 -6.94 -7.86
CA ILE A 66 7.77 -6.02 -8.46
C ILE A 66 6.75 -6.87 -9.20
N ALA A 67 5.46 -6.79 -8.81
CA ALA A 67 4.46 -7.71 -9.33
C ALA A 67 3.24 -7.00 -9.91
N GLY A 68 2.80 -7.43 -11.07
CA GLY A 68 1.57 -7.01 -11.72
C GLY A 68 1.54 -5.53 -12.10
N GLY A 69 0.36 -4.92 -12.00
CA GLY A 69 0.09 -3.54 -12.34
C GLY A 69 -0.60 -3.37 -13.69
N TYR A 70 -0.52 -2.14 -14.21
CA TYR A 70 -1.18 -1.73 -15.45
C TYR A 70 -0.28 -0.83 -16.30
N ASN A 71 -0.28 -1.07 -17.61
CA ASN A 71 0.43 -0.24 -18.61
C ASN A 71 -0.35 -0.08 -19.92
N GLY A 72 -1.67 0.01 -19.83
CA GLY A 72 -2.60 -0.11 -20.97
C GLY A 72 -3.25 -1.50 -21.00
N ARG A 73 -2.66 -2.48 -20.30
CA ARG A 73 -3.21 -3.82 -20.08
C ARG A 73 -2.88 -4.28 -18.65
N PHE A 74 -3.66 -5.20 -18.15
CA PHE A 74 -3.38 -5.84 -16.86
C PHE A 74 -2.16 -6.75 -16.98
N LEU A 75 -1.24 -6.66 -16.01
CA LEU A 75 0.03 -7.37 -16.10
C LEU A 75 0.02 -8.62 -15.19
N ALA A 76 0.42 -9.75 -15.78
CA ALA A 76 0.85 -10.93 -15.03
C ALA A 76 2.37 -10.95 -14.85
N SER A 77 3.12 -10.10 -15.57
CA SER A 77 4.56 -10.05 -15.48
C SER A 77 5.03 -9.55 -14.12
N THR A 78 6.12 -10.13 -13.64
CA THR A 78 6.86 -9.63 -12.49
C THR A 78 8.30 -9.32 -12.89
N GLU A 79 8.96 -8.53 -12.06
CA GLU A 79 10.38 -8.22 -12.18
C GLU A 79 11.03 -8.35 -10.80
N ILE A 80 12.32 -8.67 -10.79
CA ILE A 80 13.12 -8.70 -9.57
C ILE A 80 14.23 -7.66 -9.70
N TYR A 81 14.21 -6.69 -8.77
CA TYR A 81 15.30 -5.72 -8.64
C TYR A 81 16.38 -6.24 -7.69
N ASP A 82 17.61 -6.22 -8.15
CA ASP A 82 18.82 -6.54 -7.36
C ASP A 82 19.51 -5.24 -6.95
N PRO A 83 19.48 -4.86 -5.64
CA PRO A 83 20.12 -3.63 -5.19
C PRO A 83 21.63 -3.60 -5.30
N ALA A 84 22.30 -4.78 -5.32
CA ALA A 84 23.75 -4.86 -5.46
C ALA A 84 24.21 -4.61 -6.91
N ARG A 85 23.37 -4.97 -7.87
CA ARG A 85 23.61 -4.73 -9.31
C ARG A 85 22.91 -3.49 -9.83
N GLU A 86 22.01 -2.93 -9.05
CA GLU A 86 21.10 -1.85 -9.44
C GLU A 86 20.37 -2.16 -10.76
N ALA A 87 19.88 -3.38 -10.92
CA ALA A 87 19.33 -3.88 -12.16
C ALA A 87 18.05 -4.67 -11.94
N PHE A 88 17.14 -4.58 -12.93
CA PHE A 88 15.92 -5.37 -13.02
C PHE A 88 16.13 -6.59 -13.91
N THR A 89 15.55 -7.70 -13.51
CA THR A 89 15.47 -8.93 -14.31
C THR A 89 14.02 -9.42 -14.34
N ALA A 90 13.66 -10.18 -15.39
CA ALA A 90 12.35 -10.82 -15.44
C ALA A 90 12.19 -11.78 -14.26
N GLY A 91 11.07 -11.68 -13.57
CA GLY A 91 10.63 -12.63 -12.56
C GLY A 91 9.65 -13.66 -13.12
N PRO A 92 9.19 -14.61 -12.30
CA PRO A 92 8.15 -15.56 -12.68
C PRO A 92 6.82 -14.85 -12.94
N ILE A 93 5.95 -15.47 -13.72
CA ILE A 93 4.65 -14.90 -14.11
C ILE A 93 3.61 -15.23 -13.05
N LEU A 94 2.80 -14.24 -12.63
CA LEU A 94 1.59 -14.43 -11.84
C LEU A 94 0.61 -15.37 -12.57
N LEU A 95 -0.13 -16.17 -11.83
CA LEU A 95 -1.13 -17.07 -12.42
C LEU A 95 -2.28 -16.27 -13.08
N GLU A 96 -2.58 -15.09 -12.54
CA GLU A 96 -3.57 -14.17 -13.12
C GLU A 96 -3.01 -12.74 -13.18
N PRO A 97 -3.23 -12.01 -14.31
CA PRO A 97 -2.86 -10.60 -14.39
C PRO A 97 -3.70 -9.78 -13.42
N ARG A 98 -3.06 -8.84 -12.70
CA ARG A 98 -3.73 -8.05 -11.67
C ARG A 98 -3.13 -6.67 -11.44
N MET A 99 -3.99 -5.69 -11.18
CA MET A 99 -3.63 -4.37 -10.64
C MET A 99 -4.47 -4.05 -9.39
N ASP A 100 -4.08 -3.04 -8.61
CA ASP A 100 -4.75 -2.65 -7.35
C ASP A 100 -4.94 -3.85 -6.39
N HIS A 101 -4.06 -4.83 -6.51
CA HIS A 101 -3.89 -5.96 -5.60
C HIS A 101 -2.93 -5.59 -4.47
N LEU A 102 -2.81 -6.46 -3.49
CA LEU A 102 -1.82 -6.33 -2.42
C LEU A 102 -0.85 -7.50 -2.42
N THR A 103 0.37 -7.24 -1.94
CA THR A 103 1.36 -8.28 -1.65
C THR A 103 1.84 -8.10 -0.21
N ILE A 104 1.71 -9.15 0.59
CA ILE A 104 2.10 -9.18 2.00
C ILE A 104 3.15 -10.27 2.23
N GLY A 105 4.27 -9.91 2.85
CA GLY A 105 5.25 -10.89 3.32
C GLY A 105 4.71 -11.69 4.50
N LEU A 106 4.78 -13.01 4.39
CA LEU A 106 4.42 -13.94 5.46
C LEU A 106 5.61 -14.24 6.37
N ARG A 107 5.37 -14.77 7.56
CA ARG A 107 6.45 -15.11 8.52
C ARG A 107 7.36 -16.23 8.05
N ASP A 108 6.89 -17.09 7.17
CA ASP A 108 7.67 -18.18 6.57
C ASP A 108 8.53 -17.73 5.38
N GLY A 109 8.51 -16.44 5.06
CA GLY A 109 9.28 -15.84 3.97
C GLY A 109 8.58 -15.82 2.62
N ARG A 110 7.44 -16.50 2.46
CA ARG A 110 6.61 -16.42 1.26
C ARG A 110 5.89 -15.07 1.17
N MET A 111 5.44 -14.71 -0.03
CA MET A 111 4.64 -13.50 -0.27
C MET A 111 3.22 -13.92 -0.69
N LEU A 112 2.21 -13.40 -0.01
CA LEU A 112 0.81 -13.59 -0.37
C LEU A 112 0.35 -12.43 -1.26
N VAL A 113 -0.04 -12.74 -2.49
CA VAL A 113 -0.61 -11.80 -3.46
C VAL A 113 -2.13 -11.97 -3.46
N ILE A 114 -2.89 -10.89 -3.23
CA ILE A 114 -4.30 -10.98 -2.87
C ILE A 114 -5.15 -10.08 -3.77
N GLY A 115 -6.19 -10.65 -4.39
CA GLY A 115 -7.23 -9.91 -5.07
C GLY A 115 -6.74 -9.01 -6.20
N GLY A 116 -7.36 -7.85 -6.31
CA GLY A 116 -7.10 -6.86 -7.35
C GLY A 116 -8.11 -6.92 -8.48
N GLN A 117 -7.84 -6.15 -9.52
CA GLN A 117 -8.58 -6.16 -10.76
C GLN A 117 -7.77 -6.91 -11.81
N GLY A 118 -8.41 -7.86 -12.50
CA GLY A 118 -7.87 -8.66 -13.58
C GLY A 118 -8.31 -8.20 -14.98
N SER A 119 -8.06 -9.04 -15.97
CA SER A 119 -8.45 -8.80 -17.36
C SER A 119 -9.96 -8.65 -17.51
N GLU A 120 -10.40 -8.02 -18.61
CA GLU A 120 -11.81 -7.86 -18.96
C GLU A 120 -12.68 -7.22 -17.88
N SER A 121 -12.05 -6.32 -17.08
CA SER A 121 -12.71 -5.66 -15.96
C SER A 121 -13.19 -6.61 -14.84
N SER A 122 -12.68 -7.85 -14.80
CA SER A 122 -12.94 -8.78 -13.72
C SER A 122 -12.32 -8.28 -12.40
N PHE A 123 -12.93 -8.64 -11.29
CA PHE A 123 -12.38 -8.45 -9.95
C PHE A 123 -12.03 -9.81 -9.36
N LEU A 124 -10.90 -9.90 -8.67
CA LEU A 124 -10.35 -11.18 -8.24
C LEU A 124 -10.65 -11.44 -6.76
N ALA A 125 -11.16 -12.63 -6.47
CA ALA A 125 -11.19 -13.20 -5.14
C ALA A 125 -9.95 -14.08 -4.90
N THR A 126 -9.22 -14.44 -5.95
CA THR A 126 -8.09 -15.35 -5.91
C THR A 126 -6.89 -14.75 -5.20
N ALA A 127 -6.10 -15.62 -4.59
CA ALA A 127 -4.80 -15.29 -4.04
C ALA A 127 -3.74 -16.29 -4.51
N GLU A 128 -2.49 -15.82 -4.56
CA GLU A 128 -1.33 -16.58 -4.98
C GLU A 128 -0.22 -16.46 -3.95
N LEU A 129 0.57 -17.51 -3.78
CA LEU A 129 1.77 -17.51 -2.97
C LEU A 129 3.00 -17.49 -3.88
N PHE A 130 3.85 -16.50 -3.68
CA PHE A 130 5.19 -16.48 -4.24
C PHE A 130 6.18 -17.06 -3.24
N ASP A 131 6.96 -18.03 -3.67
CA ASP A 131 8.06 -18.61 -2.89
C ASP A 131 9.41 -18.09 -3.39
N PRO A 132 10.12 -17.28 -2.58
CA PRO A 132 11.43 -16.75 -2.97
C PRO A 132 12.52 -17.82 -3.17
N ALA A 133 12.37 -19.00 -2.58
CA ALA A 133 13.36 -20.08 -2.70
C ALA A 133 13.28 -20.78 -4.07
N THR A 134 12.06 -20.95 -4.58
CA THR A 134 11.83 -21.60 -5.88
C THR A 134 11.62 -20.60 -7.01
N LEU A 135 11.46 -19.31 -6.70
CA LEU A 135 11.05 -18.24 -7.61
C LEU A 135 9.77 -18.62 -8.38
N GLY A 136 8.78 -19.19 -7.70
CA GLY A 136 7.54 -19.67 -8.30
C GLY A 136 6.30 -19.11 -7.64
N PHE A 137 5.21 -18.99 -8.42
CA PHE A 137 3.87 -18.73 -7.91
C PHE A 137 3.06 -20.03 -7.84
N SER A 138 2.25 -20.16 -6.80
CA SER A 138 1.27 -21.21 -6.64
C SER A 138 -0.06 -20.65 -6.17
N SER A 139 -1.17 -21.29 -6.55
CA SER A 139 -2.48 -20.93 -6.04
C SER A 139 -2.61 -21.25 -4.55
N THR A 140 -3.42 -20.45 -3.86
CA THR A 140 -3.86 -20.72 -2.50
C THR A 140 -5.38 -20.52 -2.38
N GLY A 141 -5.96 -20.57 -1.19
CA GLY A 141 -7.38 -20.31 -1.00
C GLY A 141 -7.82 -18.96 -1.54
N SER A 142 -9.09 -18.83 -1.88
CA SER A 142 -9.70 -17.59 -2.35
C SER A 142 -10.53 -16.92 -1.27
N MET A 143 -10.64 -15.58 -1.33
CA MET A 143 -11.61 -14.82 -0.54
C MET A 143 -13.05 -15.19 -0.93
N SER A 144 -14.00 -14.92 -0.04
CA SER A 144 -15.43 -15.16 -0.31
C SER A 144 -16.02 -14.19 -1.35
N VAL A 145 -15.40 -13.02 -1.51
CA VAL A 145 -15.80 -12.00 -2.51
C VAL A 145 -14.58 -11.41 -3.20
N PRO A 146 -14.71 -11.05 -4.49
CA PRO A 146 -13.63 -10.37 -5.21
C PRO A 146 -13.42 -8.95 -4.67
N ARG A 147 -12.15 -8.51 -4.56
CA ARG A 147 -11.81 -7.20 -4.00
C ARG A 147 -10.65 -6.55 -4.73
N ALA A 148 -10.80 -5.26 -5.04
CA ALA A 148 -9.71 -4.35 -5.41
C ALA A 148 -9.72 -3.13 -4.50
N SER A 149 -8.60 -2.39 -4.42
CA SER A 149 -8.46 -1.21 -3.54
C SER A 149 -8.88 -1.48 -2.09
N HIS A 150 -8.70 -2.72 -1.64
CA HIS A 150 -8.80 -3.17 -0.25
C HIS A 150 -7.47 -2.93 0.47
N VAL A 151 -7.43 -3.17 1.76
CA VAL A 151 -6.19 -3.20 2.54
C VAL A 151 -5.96 -4.57 3.15
N ALA A 152 -4.71 -4.88 3.47
CA ALA A 152 -4.36 -6.08 4.21
C ALA A 152 -3.26 -5.80 5.23
N ALA A 153 -3.24 -6.57 6.31
CA ALA A 153 -2.25 -6.45 7.36
C ALA A 153 -1.84 -7.83 7.90
N LEU A 154 -0.52 -8.03 8.08
CA LEU A 154 0.02 -9.19 8.78
C LEU A 154 -0.19 -9.01 10.28
N LEU A 155 -0.92 -9.92 10.91
CA LEU A 155 -1.23 -9.89 12.32
C LEU A 155 -0.11 -10.52 13.17
N GLN A 156 -0.16 -10.26 14.48
CA GLN A 156 0.84 -10.79 15.42
C GLN A 156 0.82 -12.33 15.52
N ASP A 157 -0.27 -12.99 15.20
CA ASP A 157 -0.36 -14.47 15.16
C ASP A 157 0.11 -15.07 13.82
N GLY A 158 0.55 -14.24 12.86
CA GLY A 158 1.03 -14.64 11.55
C GLY A 158 -0.07 -14.81 10.50
N SER A 159 -1.34 -14.66 10.85
CA SER A 159 -2.41 -14.59 9.86
C SER A 159 -2.45 -13.22 9.17
N VAL A 160 -3.14 -13.12 8.03
CA VAL A 160 -3.34 -11.84 7.32
C VAL A 160 -4.81 -11.46 7.36
N VAL A 161 -5.14 -10.25 7.80
CA VAL A 161 -6.49 -9.71 7.67
C VAL A 161 -6.60 -8.88 6.38
N VAL A 162 -7.68 -9.11 5.61
CA VAL A 162 -8.05 -8.36 4.40
C VAL A 162 -9.34 -7.61 4.68
N ILE A 163 -9.38 -6.31 4.41
CA ILE A 163 -10.44 -5.43 4.90
C ILE A 163 -10.97 -4.54 3.77
N GLY A 164 -12.31 -4.49 3.61
CA GLY A 164 -12.97 -3.56 2.70
C GLY A 164 -12.69 -3.78 1.23
N GLY A 165 -12.58 -2.68 0.47
CA GLY A 165 -12.39 -2.70 -0.97
C GLY A 165 -13.71 -2.73 -1.74
N HIS A 166 -13.62 -3.01 -3.04
CA HIS A 166 -14.77 -3.03 -3.92
C HIS A 166 -14.63 -4.07 -5.03
N ALA A 167 -15.76 -4.41 -5.63
CA ALA A 167 -15.86 -5.02 -6.97
C ALA A 167 -16.79 -4.18 -7.84
N GLY A 168 -16.73 -4.38 -9.14
CA GLY A 168 -17.53 -3.61 -10.09
C GLY A 168 -17.01 -2.18 -10.29
N ARG A 169 -17.62 -1.50 -11.27
CA ARG A 169 -17.28 -0.12 -11.67
C ARG A 169 -18.56 0.68 -11.91
N HIS A 170 -18.44 1.99 -11.76
CA HIS A 170 -19.55 2.94 -12.02
C HIS A 170 -20.83 2.52 -11.28
N GLU A 171 -21.93 2.40 -11.97
CA GLU A 171 -23.25 2.06 -11.40
C GLU A 171 -23.30 0.65 -10.77
N ASN A 172 -22.39 -0.24 -11.17
CA ASN A 172 -22.30 -1.60 -10.64
C ASN A 172 -21.23 -1.76 -9.53
N ILE A 173 -20.71 -0.65 -8.98
CA ILE A 173 -19.73 -0.73 -7.90
C ILE A 173 -20.37 -1.29 -6.62
N GLN A 174 -19.77 -2.33 -6.08
CA GLN A 174 -20.13 -2.92 -4.80
C GLN A 174 -19.01 -2.72 -3.81
N LEU A 175 -19.25 -1.92 -2.78
CA LEU A 175 -18.30 -1.66 -1.71
C LEU A 175 -18.49 -2.63 -0.55
N TYR A 176 -17.39 -2.99 0.10
CA TYR A 176 -17.40 -3.91 1.23
C TYR A 176 -17.02 -3.24 2.55
N ALA A 177 -17.76 -3.59 3.60
CA ALA A 177 -17.36 -3.39 4.99
C ALA A 177 -16.72 -4.66 5.57
N SER A 178 -16.95 -5.81 4.93
CA SER A 178 -16.52 -7.12 5.42
C SER A 178 -14.99 -7.25 5.44
N ALA A 179 -14.51 -8.08 6.35
CA ALA A 179 -13.13 -8.49 6.42
C ALA A 179 -13.01 -10.02 6.48
N GLU A 180 -11.87 -10.53 6.01
CA GLU A 180 -11.52 -11.94 6.01
C GLU A 180 -10.12 -12.15 6.56
N ARG A 181 -9.88 -13.26 7.23
CA ARG A 181 -8.55 -13.66 7.70
C ARG A 181 -8.03 -14.82 6.88
N TYR A 182 -6.81 -14.69 6.40
CA TYR A 182 -6.06 -15.75 5.76
C TYR A 182 -5.18 -16.46 6.78
N ASP A 183 -5.30 -17.79 6.85
CA ASP A 183 -4.43 -18.67 7.62
C ASP A 183 -3.34 -19.25 6.70
N PRO A 184 -2.06 -18.83 6.83
CA PRO A 184 -0.98 -19.33 5.97
C PRO A 184 -0.69 -20.82 6.12
N SER A 185 -1.03 -21.42 7.26
CA SER A 185 -0.80 -22.86 7.53
C SER A 185 -1.81 -23.75 6.82
N ARG A 186 -3.04 -23.25 6.64
CA ARG A 186 -4.13 -23.95 5.98
C ARG A 186 -4.33 -23.51 4.53
N GLY A 187 -3.79 -22.34 4.17
CA GLY A 187 -4.01 -21.72 2.86
C GLY A 187 -5.47 -21.32 2.63
N THR A 188 -6.20 -20.89 3.67
CA THR A 188 -7.65 -20.61 3.58
C THR A 188 -8.00 -19.25 4.14
N PHE A 189 -9.03 -18.62 3.54
CA PHE A 189 -9.67 -17.42 4.06
C PHE A 189 -10.92 -17.79 4.88
N VAL A 190 -11.12 -17.10 5.99
CA VAL A 190 -12.31 -17.21 6.81
C VAL A 190 -12.87 -15.83 7.13
N PRO A 191 -14.19 -15.62 7.12
CA PRO A 191 -14.81 -14.37 7.51
C PRO A 191 -14.41 -13.97 8.94
N THR A 192 -14.25 -12.65 9.15
CA THR A 192 -14.10 -12.05 10.47
C THR A 192 -15.09 -10.88 10.60
N GLY A 193 -14.93 -10.00 11.59
CA GLY A 193 -15.83 -8.85 11.76
C GLY A 193 -15.92 -7.95 10.53
N ALA A 194 -16.80 -6.96 10.59
CA ALA A 194 -16.96 -5.96 9.55
C ALA A 194 -16.80 -4.55 10.13
N MET A 195 -16.28 -3.62 9.31
CA MET A 195 -16.27 -2.20 9.60
C MET A 195 -17.70 -1.66 9.75
N THR A 196 -17.84 -0.51 10.41
CA THR A 196 -19.12 0.18 10.53
C THR A 196 -19.61 0.77 9.20
N ARG A 197 -18.67 1.05 8.30
CA ARG A 197 -18.94 1.57 6.95
C ARG A 197 -18.20 0.77 5.89
N ARG A 198 -18.88 0.53 4.76
CA ARG A 198 -18.23 0.04 3.54
C ARG A 198 -17.30 1.11 2.98
N ARG A 199 -16.10 0.71 2.57
CA ARG A 199 -15.10 1.65 2.03
C ARG A 199 -14.08 1.00 1.11
N HIS A 200 -13.56 1.78 0.18
CA HIS A 200 -12.43 1.43 -0.66
C HIS A 200 -11.37 2.55 -0.64
N LYS A 201 -10.18 2.29 -1.17
CA LYS A 201 -9.08 3.28 -1.27
C LYS A 201 -8.72 3.92 0.08
N HIS A 202 -8.96 3.20 1.16
CA HIS A 202 -8.59 3.54 2.53
C HIS A 202 -7.17 3.05 2.84
N SER A 203 -6.69 3.31 4.04
CA SER A 203 -5.40 2.82 4.52
C SER A 203 -5.57 1.97 5.78
N ALA A 204 -4.60 1.07 6.02
CA ALA A 204 -4.52 0.30 7.25
C ALA A 204 -3.07 0.18 7.71
N LEU A 205 -2.87 0.15 9.03
CA LEU A 205 -1.55 0.02 9.68
C LEU A 205 -1.69 -0.78 10.97
N VAL A 206 -0.78 -1.72 11.18
CA VAL A 206 -0.68 -2.46 12.45
C VAL A 206 0.01 -1.57 13.48
N LEU A 207 -0.63 -1.38 14.62
CA LEU A 207 -0.11 -0.65 15.76
C LEU A 207 0.78 -1.54 16.64
N SER A 208 1.53 -0.94 17.55
CA SER A 208 2.43 -1.66 18.46
C SER A 208 1.70 -2.64 19.40
N ASP A 209 0.44 -2.36 19.71
CA ASP A 209 -0.42 -3.25 20.52
C ASP A 209 -1.07 -4.39 19.71
N GLY A 210 -0.79 -4.47 18.40
CA GLY A 210 -1.31 -5.48 17.48
C GLY A 210 -2.70 -5.20 16.92
N GLN A 211 -3.36 -4.10 17.30
CA GLN A 211 -4.56 -3.66 16.63
C GLN A 211 -4.23 -3.10 15.24
N VAL A 212 -5.19 -3.13 14.34
CA VAL A 212 -5.03 -2.51 13.01
C VAL A 212 -5.83 -1.23 12.97
N LEU A 213 -5.16 -0.10 12.72
CA LEU A 213 -5.80 1.19 12.48
C LEU A 213 -6.24 1.28 11.01
N ILE A 214 -7.50 1.58 10.76
CA ILE A 214 -8.08 1.82 9.45
C ILE A 214 -8.52 3.28 9.37
N THR A 215 -8.13 4.00 8.32
CA THR A 215 -8.46 5.43 8.16
C THR A 215 -9.02 5.75 6.79
N GLY A 216 -10.00 6.65 6.74
CA GLY A 216 -10.51 7.27 5.53
C GLY A 216 -11.10 6.30 4.51
N GLY A 217 -10.77 6.51 3.24
CA GLY A 217 -11.40 5.87 2.10
C GLY A 217 -12.58 6.68 1.59
N ALA A 218 -13.39 6.07 0.74
CA ALA A 218 -14.57 6.70 0.17
C ALA A 218 -15.73 5.71 0.00
N ASP A 219 -16.93 6.25 -0.19
CA ASP A 219 -18.09 5.51 -0.68
C ASP A 219 -18.12 5.45 -2.22
N GLU A 220 -19.24 5.03 -2.80
CA GLU A 220 -19.44 4.89 -4.25
C GLU A 220 -19.32 6.20 -5.04
N ARG A 221 -19.38 7.35 -4.37
CA ARG A 221 -19.22 8.68 -4.99
C ARG A 221 -17.74 9.07 -5.15
N ASP A 222 -16.82 8.22 -4.69
CA ASP A 222 -15.37 8.38 -4.80
C ASP A 222 -14.88 9.69 -4.15
N ASP A 223 -14.39 10.65 -4.94
CA ASP A 223 -13.85 11.92 -4.44
C ASP A 223 -14.88 12.82 -3.72
N GLN A 224 -16.16 12.62 -3.98
CA GLN A 224 -17.25 13.33 -3.29
C GLN A 224 -17.74 12.60 -2.05
N GLY A 225 -17.35 11.36 -1.85
CA GLY A 225 -17.75 10.49 -0.75
C GLY A 225 -16.62 10.15 0.23
N GLN A 226 -15.61 11.01 0.36
CA GLN A 226 -14.44 10.76 1.20
C GLN A 226 -14.76 10.75 2.68
N TYR A 227 -14.15 9.81 3.41
CA TYR A 227 -14.33 9.64 4.84
C TYR A 227 -13.23 10.30 5.68
N ARG A 228 -13.63 10.72 6.89
CA ARG A 228 -12.73 11.19 7.95
C ARG A 228 -12.62 10.20 9.10
N ASP A 229 -13.58 9.30 9.24
CA ASP A 229 -13.63 8.39 10.37
C ASP A 229 -12.48 7.35 10.33
N ALA A 230 -12.10 6.92 11.52
CA ALA A 230 -11.12 5.89 11.75
C ALA A 230 -11.69 4.78 12.62
N GLU A 231 -11.29 3.55 12.33
CA GLU A 231 -11.67 2.36 13.08
C GLU A 231 -10.43 1.56 13.50
N LEU A 232 -10.53 0.85 14.61
CA LEU A 232 -9.54 -0.14 15.03
C LEU A 232 -10.14 -1.54 14.90
N TYR A 233 -9.39 -2.43 14.28
CA TYR A 233 -9.67 -3.85 14.28
C TYR A 233 -8.87 -4.55 15.37
N ASN A 234 -9.57 -5.23 16.27
CA ASN A 234 -8.97 -6.11 17.28
C ASN A 234 -8.95 -7.55 16.75
N ALA A 235 -7.76 -8.07 16.48
CA ALA A 235 -7.59 -9.39 15.88
C ALA A 235 -8.03 -10.54 16.79
N ALA A 236 -7.85 -10.41 18.11
CA ALA A 236 -8.25 -11.43 19.07
C ALA A 236 -9.78 -11.54 19.21
N ALA A 237 -10.47 -10.39 19.17
CA ALA A 237 -11.94 -10.34 19.24
C ALA A 237 -12.61 -10.50 17.87
N GLY A 238 -11.88 -10.33 16.77
CA GLY A 238 -12.42 -10.32 15.42
C GLY A 238 -13.42 -9.17 15.19
N ARG A 239 -13.21 -8.01 15.82
CA ARG A 239 -14.20 -6.89 15.84
C ARG A 239 -13.56 -5.55 15.54
N PHE A 240 -14.36 -4.69 14.91
CA PHE A 240 -14.03 -3.29 14.65
C PHE A 240 -14.69 -2.37 15.67
N ARG A 241 -14.06 -1.25 15.97
CA ARG A 241 -14.62 -0.15 16.75
C ARG A 241 -14.19 1.20 16.17
N VAL A 242 -15.09 2.17 16.14
CA VAL A 242 -14.76 3.56 15.79
C VAL A 242 -13.88 4.17 16.88
N VAL A 243 -12.85 4.93 16.49
CA VAL A 243 -11.91 5.57 17.44
C VAL A 243 -11.87 7.09 17.32
N GLY A 244 -12.45 7.66 16.29
CA GLY A 244 -12.50 9.11 16.09
C GLY A 244 -12.55 9.51 14.63
N GLU A 245 -12.31 10.78 14.40
CA GLU A 245 -12.28 11.36 13.06
C GLU A 245 -10.99 12.15 12.84
N MET A 246 -10.38 11.96 11.68
CA MET A 246 -9.31 12.82 11.17
C MET A 246 -9.84 14.26 10.96
N GLN A 247 -8.95 15.23 10.97
CA GLN A 247 -9.28 16.62 10.67
C GLN A 247 -9.51 16.85 9.17
N ARG A 248 -8.96 15.94 8.32
CA ARG A 248 -9.11 15.94 6.86
C ARG A 248 -9.71 14.64 6.37
N SER A 249 -10.63 14.71 5.42
CA SER A 249 -11.02 13.52 4.67
C SER A 249 -9.87 13.04 3.79
N ARG A 250 -9.71 11.72 3.68
CA ARG A 250 -8.61 11.10 2.93
C ARG A 250 -9.10 9.90 2.15
N TYR A 251 -8.67 9.81 0.89
CA TYR A 251 -8.86 8.63 0.07
C TYR A 251 -7.68 8.46 -0.89
N LYS A 252 -7.55 7.31 -1.53
CA LYS A 252 -6.39 6.99 -2.38
C LYS A 252 -5.06 7.17 -1.63
N HIS A 253 -5.04 6.74 -0.36
CA HIS A 253 -3.89 6.86 0.53
C HIS A 253 -3.46 5.50 1.10
N ALA A 254 -3.75 4.40 0.41
CA ALA A 254 -3.29 3.08 0.79
C ALA A 254 -1.76 3.06 0.97
N GLY A 255 -1.28 2.54 2.10
CA GLY A 255 0.14 2.54 2.45
C GLY A 255 0.72 3.91 2.81
N ALA A 256 -0.12 4.95 2.99
CA ALA A 256 0.33 6.29 3.34
C ALA A 256 0.28 6.58 4.86
N MET A 257 0.56 5.57 5.67
CA MET A 257 0.67 5.66 7.13
C MET A 257 1.90 4.94 7.63
N THR A 258 2.47 5.44 8.74
CA THR A 258 3.58 4.77 9.42
C THR A 258 3.62 5.10 10.91
N VAL A 259 4.14 4.17 11.71
CA VAL A 259 4.41 4.40 13.15
C VAL A 259 5.71 5.20 13.27
N LEU A 260 5.66 6.27 14.05
CA LEU A 260 6.81 7.10 14.41
C LEU A 260 7.57 6.51 15.62
N PRO A 261 8.83 6.93 15.87
CA PRO A 261 9.61 6.45 17.01
C PRO A 261 8.96 6.67 18.37
N ASP A 262 8.15 7.72 18.53
CA ASP A 262 7.40 8.04 19.76
C ASP A 262 6.10 7.22 19.94
N GLY A 263 5.77 6.36 18.96
CA GLY A 263 4.57 5.55 18.93
C GLY A 263 3.34 6.23 18.33
N MET A 264 3.44 7.50 17.95
CA MET A 264 2.40 8.18 17.16
C MET A 264 2.33 7.56 15.76
N VAL A 265 1.21 7.73 15.07
CA VAL A 265 1.06 7.34 13.66
C VAL A 265 1.03 8.58 12.80
N LEU A 266 1.98 8.70 11.87
CA LEU A 266 1.91 9.71 10.81
C LEU A 266 0.98 9.20 9.68
N ILE A 267 0.05 10.05 9.26
CA ILE A 267 -0.87 9.83 8.16
C ILE A 267 -0.60 10.93 7.12
N ALA A 268 0.03 10.56 6.01
CA ALA A 268 0.45 11.53 4.99
C ALA A 268 0.04 11.03 3.60
N GLY A 269 -0.88 11.66 2.96
CA GLY A 269 -1.45 11.29 1.67
C GLY A 269 -2.96 11.35 1.71
N GLY A 270 -3.58 11.37 0.54
CA GLY A 270 -5.02 11.55 0.41
C GLY A 270 -5.53 12.94 0.77
N ALA A 271 -4.71 13.82 1.32
CA ALA A 271 -5.01 15.21 1.67
C ALA A 271 -3.77 16.09 1.58
N ALA A 272 -3.97 17.41 1.62
CA ALA A 272 -2.89 18.39 1.45
C ALA A 272 -2.01 18.58 2.69
N ASP A 273 -2.49 18.25 3.87
CA ASP A 273 -1.73 18.25 5.12
C ASP A 273 -1.56 16.83 5.64
N ALA A 274 -0.48 16.56 6.37
CA ALA A 274 -0.35 15.34 7.15
C ALA A 274 -1.13 15.48 8.48
N GLU A 275 -1.37 14.36 9.14
CA GLU A 275 -1.90 14.30 10.50
C GLU A 275 -1.14 13.26 11.30
N THR A 276 -1.09 13.44 12.61
CA THR A 276 -0.69 12.40 13.53
C THR A 276 -1.89 11.86 14.29
N PHE A 277 -1.87 10.56 14.56
CA PHE A 277 -2.82 9.89 15.44
C PHE A 277 -2.08 9.39 16.68
N ASP A 278 -2.61 9.70 17.85
CA ASP A 278 -2.13 9.16 19.13
C ASP A 278 -2.96 7.92 19.51
N PRO A 279 -2.37 6.72 19.48
CA PRO A 279 -3.09 5.49 19.84
C PRO A 279 -3.57 5.44 21.30
N ARG A 280 -2.96 6.24 22.21
CA ARG A 280 -3.29 6.25 23.63
C ARG A 280 -4.55 7.07 23.92
N SER A 281 -4.67 8.23 23.27
CA SER A 281 -5.81 9.15 23.48
C SER A 281 -6.88 9.01 22.38
N GLY A 282 -6.54 8.43 21.22
CA GLY A 282 -7.40 8.40 20.04
C GLY A 282 -7.48 9.75 19.30
N ALA A 283 -6.62 10.70 19.63
CA ALA A 283 -6.66 12.05 19.07
C ALA A 283 -5.95 12.13 17.71
N PHE A 284 -6.53 12.93 16.80
CA PHE A 284 -5.93 13.31 15.52
C PHE A 284 -5.49 14.77 15.56
N THR A 285 -4.26 15.05 15.15
CA THR A 285 -3.68 16.40 15.12
C THR A 285 -3.10 16.70 13.74
N VAL A 286 -3.46 17.85 13.16
CA VAL A 286 -2.89 18.30 11.87
C VAL A 286 -1.43 18.66 12.05
N VAL A 287 -0.60 18.14 11.17
CA VAL A 287 0.80 18.54 10.96
C VAL A 287 0.83 19.47 9.74
N PRO A 288 0.97 20.78 9.92
CA PRO A 288 1.01 21.70 8.80
C PRO A 288 2.20 21.42 7.90
N THR A 289 1.99 21.34 6.61
CA THR A 289 3.04 21.13 5.62
C THR A 289 3.21 22.34 4.72
N SER A 290 4.44 22.70 4.37
CA SER A 290 4.76 23.77 3.44
C SER A 290 5.97 23.34 2.58
N PRO A 291 5.83 23.24 1.25
CA PRO A 291 4.59 23.34 0.50
C PRO A 291 3.62 22.19 0.81
N LYS A 292 2.34 22.35 0.42
CA LYS A 292 1.32 21.31 0.64
C LYS A 292 1.67 20.01 -0.06
N LEU A 293 1.36 18.89 0.61
CA LEU A 293 1.56 17.55 0.05
C LEU A 293 0.75 17.36 -1.24
N ALA A 294 1.21 16.44 -2.07
CA ALA A 294 0.42 15.96 -3.19
C ALA A 294 -0.62 14.96 -2.67
N GLY A 295 -1.84 15.17 -2.60
CA GLY A 295 -2.85 14.34 -1.93
C GLY A 295 -2.83 12.86 -2.30
N SER A 296 -3.45 12.50 -3.44
CA SER A 296 -3.76 11.09 -3.80
C SER A 296 -2.56 10.31 -4.33
N PHE A 297 -2.48 9.00 -3.99
CA PHE A 297 -1.48 8.05 -4.49
C PHE A 297 -0.02 8.45 -4.26
N SER A 298 0.26 9.19 -3.19
CA SER A 298 1.62 9.36 -2.67
C SER A 298 2.03 8.13 -1.84
N THR A 299 3.34 7.91 -1.70
CA THR A 299 3.89 6.86 -0.84
C THR A 299 4.47 7.45 0.44
N VAL A 300 4.48 6.66 1.50
CA VAL A 300 5.06 7.00 2.80
C VAL A 300 6.01 5.88 3.20
N THR A 301 7.27 6.21 3.46
CA THR A 301 8.32 5.24 3.79
C THR A 301 9.09 5.70 5.01
N SER A 302 9.02 4.92 6.10
CA SER A 302 9.88 5.14 7.28
C SER A 302 11.33 4.84 6.94
N LEU A 303 12.23 5.73 7.33
CA LEU A 303 13.67 5.56 7.19
C LEU A 303 14.28 5.06 8.51
N ARG A 304 15.52 4.56 8.45
CA ARG A 304 16.17 3.98 9.62
C ARG A 304 16.51 4.97 10.73
N ASP A 305 16.64 6.26 10.38
CA ASP A 305 16.87 7.35 11.32
C ASP A 305 15.58 7.86 12.00
N GLY A 306 14.45 7.22 11.72
CA GLY A 306 13.14 7.60 12.23
C GLY A 306 12.45 8.70 11.42
N SER A 307 13.12 9.31 10.45
CA SER A 307 12.48 10.23 9.52
C SER A 307 11.56 9.49 8.55
N VAL A 308 10.68 10.23 7.86
CA VAL A 308 9.70 9.63 6.94
C VAL A 308 9.77 10.32 5.59
N LEU A 309 10.04 9.53 4.54
CA LEU A 309 10.02 10.00 3.17
C LEU A 309 8.59 9.90 2.60
N ILE A 310 8.09 11.00 2.04
CA ILE A 310 6.80 11.07 1.34
C ILE A 310 7.10 11.45 -0.11
N THR A 311 6.63 10.65 -1.09
CA THR A 311 6.95 10.89 -2.50
C THR A 311 5.74 10.91 -3.40
N GLY A 312 5.80 11.73 -4.45
CA GLY A 312 4.89 11.76 -5.58
C GLY A 312 3.43 12.06 -5.22
N GLY A 313 2.53 11.41 -5.94
CA GLY A 313 1.09 11.63 -5.84
C GLY A 313 0.58 12.71 -6.80
N TYR A 314 -0.74 12.93 -6.79
CA TYR A 314 -1.37 14.04 -7.52
C TYR A 314 -2.39 14.77 -6.64
N GLY A 315 -2.61 16.05 -6.92
CA GLY A 315 -3.65 16.85 -6.29
C GLY A 315 -4.83 17.09 -7.23
N ASN A 316 -5.93 17.63 -6.73
CA ASN A 316 -7.10 17.96 -7.53
C ASN A 316 -6.73 18.90 -8.68
N GLY A 317 -7.02 18.49 -9.93
CA GLY A 317 -6.77 19.25 -11.13
C GLY A 317 -5.29 19.34 -11.58
N THR A 318 -4.37 18.62 -10.93
CA THR A 318 -2.96 18.59 -11.30
C THR A 318 -2.52 17.18 -11.66
N GLY A 319 -1.60 17.04 -12.62
CA GLY A 319 -0.97 15.76 -12.95
C GLY A 319 -0.10 15.21 -11.79
N ALA A 320 0.49 14.04 -12.03
CA ALA A 320 1.44 13.45 -11.10
C ALA A 320 2.63 14.41 -10.83
N ARG A 321 3.19 14.35 -9.61
CA ARG A 321 4.26 15.25 -9.16
C ARG A 321 5.59 14.52 -8.96
N ALA A 322 6.69 15.24 -9.14
CA ALA A 322 8.05 14.82 -8.81
C ALA A 322 8.47 15.24 -7.39
N SER A 323 7.55 15.82 -6.62
CA SER A 323 7.85 16.32 -5.28
C SER A 323 8.18 15.16 -4.32
N ALA A 324 9.05 15.46 -3.38
CA ALA A 324 9.32 14.61 -2.23
C ALA A 324 9.44 15.48 -0.97
N TRP A 325 9.01 14.97 0.15
CA TRP A 325 9.09 15.60 1.46
C TRP A 325 9.75 14.66 2.43
N LEU A 326 10.55 15.22 3.32
CA LEU A 326 11.10 14.48 4.44
C LEU A 326 10.47 15.03 5.71
N TYR A 327 9.66 14.20 6.36
CA TYR A 327 9.15 14.50 7.70
C TYR A 327 10.21 14.10 8.72
N LEU A 328 10.60 15.06 9.54
CA LEU A 328 11.55 14.86 10.64
C LEU A 328 10.74 14.87 11.94
N PRO A 329 10.52 13.73 12.59
CA PRO A 329 9.92 13.73 13.91
C PRO A 329 10.82 14.51 14.84
N HIS A 330 10.22 15.32 15.73
CA HIS A 330 11.00 16.02 16.75
C HIS A 330 11.76 14.98 17.57
N ALA A 331 13.05 15.24 17.79
CA ALA A 331 13.80 14.45 18.77
C ALA A 331 13.07 14.53 20.13
N PRO A 332 13.00 13.43 20.87
CA PRO A 332 12.34 13.37 22.18
C PRO A 332 12.95 14.36 23.17
#